data_83bd876c3bc135bdf5e384f5a511e6d0
#
_entry.id   83bd876c3bc135bdf5e384f5a511e6d0
#
_cell.length_a   1.000
_cell.length_b   1.000
_cell.length_c   1.000
_cell.angle_alpha   90.00
_cell.angle_beta   90.00
_cell.angle_gamma   90.00
#
_symmetry.space_group_name_H-M   'P 1'
#
loop_
_entity.id
_entity.type
_entity.pdbx_description
1 polymer ?
#
loop_
_entity_poly.entity_id
_entity_poly.type
_entity_poly.pdbx_seq_one_letter_code
_entity_poly.pdbx_strand_id
1 'polypeptide(L)'
;MKKGFTMIELIFVIVILGILAAVAIPRLAATRDDAEIAKVATNIQTLISDLGAYYTSQGKFATKTSGESTSVDIPAMTNVSNPVKAKTDNCFEVIGPSTTSGALEVTVGTAGLCSKIWELPGLKSVNDSLTTTDNKKYLKFGGIGIDWNK
;
A
#
# COMPACT_ATOMS: atom_id res chain seq x y z
N MET A 1 -48.60 -4.58 -36.58
CA MET A 1 -47.49 -4.66 -37.55
C MET A 1 -46.16 -4.55 -36.80
N LYS A 2 -45.30 -5.51 -36.95
CA LYS A 2 -43.94 -5.46 -36.37
C LYS A 2 -43.09 -4.59 -37.27
N LYS A 3 -42.55 -3.49 -36.74
CA LYS A 3 -41.60 -2.65 -37.44
C LYS A 3 -40.21 -3.17 -37.14
N GLY A 4 -39.44 -3.53 -38.17
CA GLY A 4 -38.08 -3.91 -38.05
C GLY A 4 -37.17 -2.68 -38.10
N PHE A 5 -35.99 -2.77 -37.49
CA PHE A 5 -34.97 -1.74 -37.59
C PHE A 5 -34.42 -1.64 -39.02
N THR A 6 -34.19 -0.42 -39.48
CA THR A 6 -33.51 -0.20 -40.77
C THR A 6 -32.00 -0.39 -40.63
N MET A 7 -31.33 -0.80 -41.69
CA MET A 7 -29.89 -0.96 -41.72
C MET A 7 -29.15 0.33 -41.35
N ILE A 8 -29.70 1.48 -41.75
CA ILE A 8 -29.05 2.77 -41.44
C ILE A 8 -29.20 3.17 -39.97
N GLU A 9 -30.31 2.84 -39.31
CA GLU A 9 -30.47 3.07 -37.87
C GLU A 9 -29.50 2.25 -37.08
N LEU A 10 -29.24 1.00 -37.47
CA LEU A 10 -28.25 0.15 -36.80
C LEU A 10 -26.84 0.72 -36.97
N ILE A 11 -26.43 1.08 -38.19
CA ILE A 11 -25.10 1.64 -38.46
C ILE A 11 -24.90 2.95 -37.68
N PHE A 12 -25.90 3.83 -37.65
CA PHE A 12 -25.81 5.09 -36.92
C PHE A 12 -25.58 4.87 -35.41
N VAL A 13 -26.27 3.93 -34.80
CA VAL A 13 -26.14 3.60 -33.38
C VAL A 13 -24.74 3.06 -33.07
N ILE A 14 -24.21 2.12 -33.86
CA ILE A 14 -22.89 1.55 -33.59
C ILE A 14 -21.76 2.56 -33.79
N VAL A 15 -21.91 3.50 -34.72
CA VAL A 15 -20.94 4.58 -34.91
C VAL A 15 -20.91 5.52 -33.70
N ILE A 16 -22.08 5.95 -33.20
CA ILE A 16 -22.16 6.80 -32.02
C ILE A 16 -21.62 6.07 -30.79
N LEU A 17 -21.97 4.81 -30.58
CA LEU A 17 -21.44 4.00 -29.49
C LEU A 17 -19.92 3.84 -29.57
N GLY A 18 -19.38 3.68 -30.79
CA GLY A 18 -17.93 3.61 -31.00
C GLY A 18 -17.20 4.90 -30.61
N ILE A 19 -17.74 6.06 -30.97
CA ILE A 19 -17.18 7.36 -30.58
C ILE A 19 -17.24 7.57 -29.07
N LEU A 20 -18.36 7.25 -28.43
CA LEU A 20 -18.53 7.36 -26.98
C LEU A 20 -17.58 6.41 -26.25
N ALA A 21 -17.44 5.16 -26.71
CA ALA A 21 -16.53 4.19 -26.13
C ALA A 21 -15.07 4.65 -26.21
N ALA A 22 -14.67 5.24 -27.34
CA ALA A 22 -13.29 5.73 -27.52
C ALA A 22 -12.87 6.78 -26.48
N VAL A 23 -13.82 7.58 -25.97
CA VAL A 23 -13.54 8.58 -24.93
C VAL A 23 -13.73 8.00 -23.52
N ALA A 24 -14.69 7.11 -23.33
CA ALA A 24 -15.04 6.58 -22.00
C ALA A 24 -13.98 5.60 -21.46
N ILE A 25 -13.44 4.72 -22.30
CA ILE A 25 -12.49 3.68 -21.88
C ILE A 25 -11.22 4.25 -21.26
N PRO A 26 -10.51 5.24 -21.85
CA PRO A 26 -9.32 5.80 -21.21
C PRO A 26 -9.59 6.48 -19.87
N ARG A 27 -10.75 7.13 -19.73
CA ARG A 27 -11.12 7.78 -18.46
C ARG A 27 -11.40 6.76 -17.36
N LEU A 28 -12.06 5.65 -17.69
CA LEU A 28 -12.32 4.58 -16.73
C LEU A 28 -11.03 3.89 -16.26
N ALA A 29 -10.05 3.71 -17.14
CA ALA A 29 -8.76 3.16 -16.76
C ALA A 29 -8.02 4.07 -15.78
N ALA A 30 -7.99 5.38 -16.03
CA ALA A 30 -7.34 6.35 -15.14
C ALA A 30 -7.99 6.37 -13.74
N THR A 31 -9.32 6.37 -13.66
CA THR A 31 -10.03 6.36 -12.37
C THR A 31 -9.81 5.07 -11.57
N ARG A 32 -9.61 3.93 -12.23
CA ARG A 32 -9.26 2.67 -11.55
C ARG A 32 -7.89 2.74 -10.91
N ASP A 33 -6.90 3.30 -11.59
CA ASP A 33 -5.55 3.46 -11.04
C ASP A 33 -5.54 4.44 -9.87
N ASP A 34 -6.30 5.53 -9.94
CA ASP A 34 -6.45 6.48 -8.84
C ASP A 34 -7.12 5.84 -7.60
N ALA A 35 -8.15 5.00 -7.82
CA ALA A 35 -8.79 4.26 -6.75
C ALA A 35 -7.84 3.23 -6.10
N GLU A 36 -7.01 2.54 -6.90
CA GLU A 36 -6.01 1.62 -6.38
C GLU A 36 -4.92 2.35 -5.57
N ILE A 37 -4.45 3.52 -6.04
CA ILE A 37 -3.50 4.38 -5.32
C ILE A 37 -4.08 4.78 -3.95
N ALA A 38 -5.33 5.26 -3.91
CA ALA A 38 -5.97 5.67 -2.67
C ALA A 38 -6.14 4.51 -1.70
N LYS A 39 -6.57 3.34 -2.18
CA LYS A 39 -6.72 2.11 -1.38
C LYS A 39 -5.39 1.67 -0.77
N VAL A 40 -4.32 1.59 -1.58
CA VAL A 40 -3.00 1.16 -1.11
C VAL A 40 -2.42 2.17 -0.14
N ALA A 41 -2.58 3.47 -0.39
CA ALA A 41 -2.16 4.52 0.53
C ALA A 41 -2.84 4.38 1.90
N THR A 42 -4.15 4.15 1.92
CA THR A 42 -4.90 3.92 3.16
C THR A 42 -4.43 2.65 3.87
N ASN A 43 -4.18 1.57 3.15
CA ASN A 43 -3.67 0.33 3.73
C ASN A 43 -2.28 0.51 4.37
N ILE A 44 -1.37 1.26 3.73
CA ILE A 44 -0.05 1.57 4.31
C ILE A 44 -0.21 2.38 5.60
N GLN A 45 -1.06 3.41 5.60
CA GLN A 45 -1.30 4.23 6.79
C GLN A 45 -1.93 3.41 7.92
N THR A 46 -2.91 2.55 7.62
CA THR A 46 -3.54 1.66 8.60
C THR A 46 -2.52 0.69 9.17
N LEU A 47 -1.69 0.05 8.33
CA LEU A 47 -0.64 -0.85 8.77
C LEU A 47 0.31 -0.17 9.75
N ILE A 48 0.80 1.02 9.43
CA ILE A 48 1.72 1.79 10.28
C ILE A 48 1.03 2.18 11.60
N SER A 49 -0.22 2.62 11.55
CA SER A 49 -1.00 3.00 12.73
C SER A 49 -1.24 1.81 13.66
N ASP A 50 -1.62 0.66 13.11
CA ASP A 50 -1.87 -0.56 13.88
C ASP A 50 -0.59 -1.06 14.56
N LEU A 51 0.53 -1.08 13.84
CA LEU A 51 1.83 -1.45 14.40
C LEU A 51 2.25 -0.50 15.52
N GLY A 52 2.02 0.81 15.36
CA GLY A 52 2.29 1.82 16.39
C GLY A 52 1.41 1.66 17.61
N ALA A 53 0.12 1.43 17.42
CA ALA A 53 -0.84 1.18 18.51
C ALA A 53 -0.50 -0.10 19.27
N TYR A 54 -0.15 -1.17 18.57
CA TYR A 54 0.26 -2.43 19.19
C TYR A 54 1.55 -2.24 20.00
N TYR A 55 2.57 -1.60 19.41
CA TYR A 55 3.82 -1.33 20.12
C TYR A 55 3.61 -0.46 21.37
N THR A 56 2.78 0.56 21.27
CA THR A 56 2.47 1.45 22.42
C THR A 56 1.75 0.70 23.54
N SER A 57 0.88 -0.25 23.21
CA SER A 57 0.11 -1.02 24.20
C SER A 57 0.90 -2.17 24.82
N GLN A 58 1.77 -2.83 24.05
CA GLN A 58 2.48 -4.04 24.48
C GLN A 58 3.97 -3.80 24.81
N GLY A 59 4.53 -2.65 24.42
CA GLY A 59 5.97 -2.33 24.58
C GLY A 59 6.90 -3.14 23.67
N LYS A 60 6.34 -4.01 22.82
CA LYS A 60 7.08 -4.87 21.88
C LYS A 60 6.22 -5.23 20.70
N PHE A 61 6.85 -5.67 19.59
CA PHE A 61 6.15 -6.22 18.44
C PHE A 61 5.80 -7.70 18.66
N ALA A 62 4.70 -8.15 18.09
CA ALA A 62 4.38 -9.57 18.05
C ALA A 62 5.41 -10.33 17.20
N THR A 63 5.89 -11.43 17.72
CA THR A 63 6.86 -12.28 17.02
C THR A 63 6.34 -13.71 16.90
N LYS A 64 6.65 -14.34 15.79
CA LYS A 64 6.39 -15.73 15.53
C LYS A 64 7.71 -16.47 15.41
N THR A 65 7.89 -17.51 16.22
CA THR A 65 9.07 -18.39 16.15
C THR A 65 8.73 -19.62 15.35
N SER A 66 9.52 -19.90 14.32
CA SER A 66 9.42 -21.12 13.53
C SER A 66 10.81 -21.75 13.47
N GLY A 67 11.02 -22.80 14.27
CA GLY A 67 12.34 -23.40 14.49
C GLY A 67 13.30 -22.42 15.18
N GLU A 68 14.49 -22.20 14.61
CA GLU A 68 15.51 -21.27 15.15
C GLU A 68 15.32 -19.81 14.69
N SER A 69 14.32 -19.54 13.80
CA SER A 69 14.09 -18.22 13.24
C SER A 69 12.90 -17.53 13.91
N THR A 70 13.14 -16.32 14.40
CA THR A 70 12.08 -15.45 14.93
C THR A 70 11.83 -14.32 13.96
N SER A 71 10.58 -14.20 13.51
CA SER A 71 10.11 -13.15 12.61
C SER A 71 8.97 -12.35 13.23
N VAL A 72 8.70 -11.15 12.72
CA VAL A 72 7.55 -10.35 13.15
C VAL A 72 6.25 -11.03 12.69
N ASP A 73 5.31 -11.14 13.61
CA ASP A 73 3.97 -11.67 13.30
C ASP A 73 3.01 -10.52 12.96
N ILE A 74 3.04 -10.07 11.71
CA ILE A 74 2.21 -8.98 11.21
C ILE A 74 0.71 -9.28 11.36
N PRO A 75 0.20 -10.48 11.00
CA PRO A 75 -1.21 -10.81 11.17
C PRO A 75 -1.73 -10.73 12.62
N ALA A 76 -0.87 -10.86 13.61
CA ALA A 76 -1.24 -10.69 15.01
C ALA A 76 -1.45 -9.22 15.41
N MET A 77 -0.95 -8.28 14.62
CA MET A 77 -0.96 -6.85 14.93
C MET A 77 -1.91 -6.03 14.04
N THR A 78 -2.22 -6.51 12.84
CA THR A 78 -3.08 -5.82 11.87
C THR A 78 -3.79 -6.80 10.96
N ASN A 79 -4.91 -6.35 10.39
CA ASN A 79 -5.64 -7.08 9.34
C ASN A 79 -5.16 -6.70 7.92
N VAL A 80 -4.21 -5.79 7.79
CA VAL A 80 -3.66 -5.39 6.50
C VAL A 80 -2.65 -6.43 6.02
N SER A 81 -2.74 -6.80 4.74
CA SER A 81 -1.81 -7.75 4.13
C SER A 81 -0.38 -7.20 4.10
N ASN A 82 0.60 -8.02 4.44
CA ASN A 82 2.01 -7.73 4.28
C ASN A 82 2.62 -8.74 3.27
N PRO A 83 3.23 -8.30 2.18
CA PRO A 83 3.41 -6.92 1.73
C PRO A 83 2.13 -6.24 1.24
N VAL A 84 2.08 -4.90 1.34
CA VAL A 84 1.02 -4.08 0.75
C VAL A 84 1.32 -3.86 -0.72
N LYS A 85 0.40 -4.28 -1.59
CA LYS A 85 0.60 -4.31 -3.05
C LYS A 85 -0.33 -3.36 -3.78
N ALA A 86 0.19 -2.77 -4.85
CA ALA A 86 -0.60 -2.12 -5.89
C ALA A 86 -0.56 -3.01 -7.14
N LYS A 87 -1.70 -3.60 -7.50
CA LYS A 87 -1.75 -4.64 -8.54
C LYS A 87 -0.79 -5.79 -8.20
N THR A 88 0.32 -5.90 -8.90
CA THR A 88 1.35 -6.93 -8.71
C THR A 88 2.59 -6.44 -7.95
N ASP A 89 2.76 -5.12 -7.82
CA ASP A 89 3.97 -4.51 -7.28
C ASP A 89 3.89 -4.36 -5.76
N ASN A 90 4.95 -4.77 -5.05
CA ASN A 90 5.08 -4.55 -3.62
C ASN A 90 5.42 -3.08 -3.37
N CYS A 91 4.51 -2.34 -2.72
CA CYS A 91 4.73 -0.92 -2.42
C CYS A 91 5.30 -0.70 -1.02
N PHE A 92 4.93 -1.54 -0.07
CA PHE A 92 5.44 -1.48 1.29
C PHE A 92 5.46 -2.87 1.91
N GLU A 93 6.57 -3.23 2.53
CA GLU A 93 6.73 -4.51 3.20
C GLU A 93 7.48 -4.33 4.52
N VAL A 94 6.95 -4.93 5.56
CA VAL A 94 7.63 -5.06 6.86
C VAL A 94 8.33 -6.41 6.88
N ILE A 95 9.67 -6.38 7.03
CA ILE A 95 10.51 -7.58 6.93
C ILE A 95 10.75 -8.19 8.31
N GLY A 96 11.03 -7.37 9.31
CA GLY A 96 11.33 -7.92 10.62
C GLY A 96 11.71 -6.89 11.67
N PRO A 97 11.97 -7.35 12.91
CA PRO A 97 12.47 -6.46 13.94
C PRO A 97 13.89 -6.00 13.57
N SER A 98 14.16 -4.75 13.84
CA SER A 98 15.55 -4.29 13.94
C SER A 98 16.17 -4.85 15.22
N THR A 99 17.49 -4.96 15.25
CA THR A 99 18.24 -5.21 16.48
C THR A 99 18.06 -4.09 17.51
N THR A 100 17.51 -2.94 17.10
CA THR A 100 17.20 -1.78 17.95
C THR A 100 15.76 -1.83 18.41
N SER A 101 15.52 -1.75 19.71
CA SER A 101 14.18 -1.71 20.30
C SER A 101 13.30 -0.61 19.66
N GLY A 102 12.07 -0.96 19.30
CA GLY A 102 11.08 -0.03 18.77
C GLY A 102 11.23 0.33 17.31
N ALA A 103 12.05 -0.35 16.54
CA ALA A 103 12.19 -0.16 15.10
C ALA A 103 11.87 -1.44 14.31
N LEU A 104 11.24 -1.28 13.15
CA LEU A 104 10.98 -2.36 12.20
C LEU A 104 11.72 -2.09 10.90
N GLU A 105 12.39 -3.10 10.37
CA GLU A 105 12.95 -3.05 9.02
C GLU A 105 11.83 -3.09 7.99
N VAL A 106 11.84 -2.15 7.05
CA VAL A 106 10.82 -2.00 6.02
C VAL A 106 11.42 -1.84 4.65
N THR A 107 10.74 -2.33 3.64
CA THR A 107 11.06 -2.08 2.23
C THR A 107 10.01 -1.20 1.60
N VAL A 108 10.48 -0.17 0.89
CA VAL A 108 9.65 0.77 0.13
C VAL A 108 9.83 0.47 -1.35
N GLY A 109 8.78 -0.03 -2.00
CA GLY A 109 8.78 -0.27 -3.44
C GLY A 109 8.42 0.99 -4.21
N THR A 110 9.05 1.17 -5.37
CA THR A 110 8.82 2.33 -6.26
C THR A 110 8.39 1.93 -7.67
N ALA A 111 8.14 0.64 -7.90
CA ALA A 111 7.70 0.14 -9.20
C ALA A 111 6.22 0.50 -9.48
N GLY A 112 5.88 0.72 -10.74
CA GLY A 112 4.51 0.91 -11.20
C GLY A 112 3.76 2.04 -10.48
N LEU A 113 2.61 1.73 -9.88
CA LEU A 113 1.79 2.70 -9.15
C LEU A 113 2.40 3.09 -7.79
N CYS A 114 3.35 2.31 -7.27
CA CYS A 114 3.95 2.57 -5.95
C CYS A 114 4.66 3.93 -5.91
N SER A 115 5.32 4.36 -7.00
CA SER A 115 5.96 5.69 -7.06
C SER A 115 4.97 6.81 -6.78
N LYS A 116 3.79 6.77 -7.42
CA LYS A 116 2.74 7.77 -7.23
C LYS A 116 2.14 7.74 -5.83
N ILE A 117 2.06 6.55 -5.23
CA ILE A 117 1.57 6.39 -3.85
C ILE A 117 2.50 7.12 -2.87
N TRP A 118 3.80 6.98 -3.04
CA TRP A 118 4.79 7.64 -2.18
C TRP A 118 4.96 9.13 -2.42
N GLU A 119 4.42 9.67 -3.53
CA GLU A 119 4.34 11.12 -3.79
C GLU A 119 3.19 11.79 -3.03
N LEU A 120 2.22 11.02 -2.52
CA LEU A 120 1.13 11.58 -1.71
C LEU A 120 1.67 12.23 -0.43
N PRO A 121 1.20 13.44 -0.06
CA PRO A 121 1.80 14.23 1.04
C PRO A 121 1.94 13.47 2.36
N GLY A 122 0.92 12.68 2.74
CA GLY A 122 0.94 11.90 3.97
C GLY A 122 1.98 10.77 3.97
N LEU A 123 2.13 10.07 2.84
CA LEU A 123 3.10 8.97 2.71
C LEU A 123 4.51 9.47 2.43
N LYS A 124 4.65 10.61 1.75
CA LYS A 124 5.95 11.25 1.57
C LYS A 124 6.56 11.60 2.93
N SER A 125 5.79 12.20 3.84
CA SER A 125 6.26 12.49 5.20
C SER A 125 6.69 11.22 5.95
N VAL A 126 5.98 10.11 5.77
CA VAL A 126 6.37 8.82 6.34
C VAL A 126 7.69 8.34 5.73
N ASN A 127 7.83 8.36 4.42
CA ASN A 127 9.05 7.92 3.74
C ASN A 127 10.27 8.77 4.14
N ASP A 128 10.07 10.09 4.31
CA ASP A 128 11.11 11.01 4.76
C ASP A 128 11.51 10.79 6.24
N SER A 129 10.59 10.25 7.05
CA SER A 129 10.84 9.90 8.45
C SER A 129 11.55 8.56 8.65
N LEU A 130 11.65 7.73 7.60
CA LEU A 130 12.35 6.46 7.68
C LEU A 130 13.86 6.68 7.88
N THR A 131 14.40 6.03 8.91
CA THR A 131 15.86 6.06 9.15
C THR A 131 16.54 5.04 8.24
N THR A 132 17.54 5.48 7.49
CA THR A 132 18.35 4.57 6.66
C THR A 132 19.66 4.26 7.37
N THR A 133 19.94 2.98 7.61
CA THR A 133 21.19 2.48 8.19
C THR A 133 21.57 1.21 7.42
N ASP A 134 22.84 1.10 6.99
CA ASP A 134 23.36 -0.05 6.24
C ASP A 134 22.51 -0.41 5.00
N ASN A 135 22.08 0.60 4.26
CA ASN A 135 21.24 0.46 3.07
C ASN A 135 19.83 -0.15 3.32
N LYS A 136 19.41 -0.19 4.58
CA LYS A 136 18.09 -0.65 5.03
C LYS A 136 17.29 0.50 5.61
N LYS A 137 15.98 0.48 5.38
CA LYS A 137 15.06 1.48 5.92
C LYS A 137 14.38 0.94 7.18
N TYR A 138 14.27 1.80 8.19
CA TYR A 138 13.66 1.46 9.47
C TYR A 138 12.55 2.44 9.82
N LEU A 139 11.41 1.88 10.21
CA LEU A 139 10.29 2.62 10.78
C LEU A 139 10.39 2.55 12.31
N LYS A 140 10.56 3.70 12.96
CA LYS A 140 10.70 3.81 14.42
C LYS A 140 9.38 4.20 15.07
N PHE A 141 8.99 3.47 16.10
CA PHE A 141 7.78 3.70 16.90
C PHE A 141 8.09 4.22 18.31
N GLY A 142 9.35 4.15 18.75
CA GLY A 142 9.79 4.72 20.02
C GLY A 142 10.18 6.18 19.89
N GLY A 143 9.94 6.98 20.96
CA GLY A 143 10.38 8.37 20.99
C GLY A 143 11.91 8.50 20.92
N ILE A 144 12.36 9.60 20.33
CA ILE A 144 13.80 9.93 20.24
C ILE A 144 14.34 10.07 21.67
N GLY A 145 15.16 9.12 22.13
CA GLY A 145 15.96 9.26 23.35
C GLY A 145 15.59 8.37 24.52
N ILE A 146 14.64 7.44 24.40
CA ILE A 146 14.42 6.43 25.43
C ILE A 146 15.01 5.11 24.97
N ASP A 147 16.20 4.82 25.46
CA ASP A 147 16.83 3.50 25.35
C ASP A 147 16.24 2.60 26.43
N TRP A 148 15.29 1.76 26.06
CA TRP A 148 14.63 0.81 26.97
C TRP A 148 15.49 -0.40 27.32
N ASN A 149 16.75 -0.38 26.91
CA ASN A 149 17.69 -1.49 27.09
C ASN A 149 18.72 -1.22 28.21
N LYS A 150 18.31 -0.45 29.23
CA LYS A 150 19.08 -0.34 30.49
C LYS A 150 18.38 -1.05 31.61
#